data_0c3d098f976c053e1d4acb24af88df6d
#
_entry.id   0c3d098f976c053e1d4acb24af88df6d
#
_cell.length_a   1.000
_cell.length_b   1.000
_cell.length_c   1.000
_cell.angle_alpha   90.00
_cell.angle_beta   90.00
_cell.angle_gamma   90.00
#
_symmetry.space_group_name_H-M   'P 1'
#
loop_
_entity.id
_entity.type
_entity.pdbx_description
1 polymer ?
#
loop_
_entity_poly.entity_id
_entity_poly.type
_entity_poly.pdbx_seq_one_letter_code
_entity_poly.pdbx_strand_id
1 'polypeptide(L)'
;QNHVVNHIAGEPDQSATRNVLQEAGRIARGKISLITELAAEQFDGLLIPGGFGVAKNLSSFAFKGSEGEVEQSVIAVLQAFKTSNKPIGAICISPALLALTFGDLQPTLTIGHHAGTAAEIEKTGAVHQVCETNDCVVDTTHRLVTTPAYMDDHANLKDIFQWISKLGRERVELSK
;
A
#
# COMPACT_ATOMS: atom_id res chain seq x y z
N GLN A 1 -13.54 -0.77 -11.28
CA GLN A 1 -12.46 -1.75 -11.11
C GLN A 1 -11.90 -2.10 -12.48
N ASN A 2 -10.60 -1.88 -12.68
CA ASN A 2 -9.94 -2.12 -13.97
C ASN A 2 -9.79 -3.62 -14.26
N HIS A 3 -9.57 -4.42 -13.22
CA HIS A 3 -9.40 -5.86 -13.32
C HIS A 3 -10.29 -6.57 -12.31
N VAL A 4 -11.37 -7.15 -12.82
CA VAL A 4 -12.24 -8.03 -12.02
C VAL A 4 -11.66 -9.44 -12.08
N VAL A 5 -11.49 -10.06 -10.94
CA VAL A 5 -10.97 -11.43 -10.83
C VAL A 5 -12.05 -12.36 -10.30
N ASN A 6 -12.25 -13.50 -10.96
CA ASN A 6 -12.99 -14.61 -10.39
C ASN A 6 -12.09 -15.36 -9.40
N HIS A 7 -12.31 -15.15 -8.11
CA HIS A 7 -11.44 -15.70 -7.07
C HIS A 7 -11.55 -17.22 -6.90
N ILE A 8 -12.56 -17.87 -7.48
CA ILE A 8 -12.64 -19.34 -7.50
C ILE A 8 -11.71 -19.91 -8.55
N ALA A 9 -11.68 -19.28 -9.73
CA ALA A 9 -10.82 -19.73 -10.84
C ALA A 9 -9.40 -19.13 -10.76
N GLY A 10 -9.20 -18.04 -10.01
CA GLY A 10 -7.95 -17.28 -9.99
C GLY A 10 -7.72 -16.41 -11.24
N GLU A 11 -8.68 -16.37 -12.16
CA GLU A 11 -8.54 -15.77 -13.47
C GLU A 11 -9.30 -14.43 -13.59
N PRO A 12 -8.87 -13.51 -14.47
CA PRO A 12 -9.63 -12.31 -14.79
C PRO A 12 -11.00 -12.66 -15.42
N ASP A 13 -12.04 -12.01 -14.94
CA ASP A 13 -13.39 -12.10 -15.53
C ASP A 13 -13.66 -10.84 -16.36
N GLN A 14 -13.49 -10.96 -17.68
CA GLN A 14 -13.67 -9.85 -18.60
C GLN A 14 -15.17 -9.51 -18.84
N SER A 15 -16.07 -10.39 -18.46
CA SER A 15 -17.52 -10.19 -18.59
C SER A 15 -18.13 -9.45 -17.40
N ALA A 16 -17.44 -9.42 -16.28
CA ALA A 16 -17.91 -8.80 -15.05
C ALA A 16 -17.44 -7.36 -14.91
N THR A 17 -18.28 -6.52 -14.32
CA THR A 17 -17.92 -5.17 -13.88
C THR A 17 -18.15 -5.03 -12.39
N ARG A 18 -17.25 -4.35 -11.69
CA ARG A 18 -17.37 -4.05 -10.26
C ARG A 18 -16.99 -2.61 -10.00
N ASN A 19 -17.71 -1.98 -9.09
CA ASN A 19 -17.40 -0.64 -8.61
C ASN A 19 -16.54 -0.74 -7.36
N VAL A 20 -15.33 -0.13 -7.36
CA VAL A 20 -14.38 -0.20 -6.23
C VAL A 20 -14.98 0.33 -4.94
N LEU A 21 -15.74 1.44 -4.99
CA LEU A 21 -16.38 2.02 -3.81
C LEU A 21 -17.41 1.06 -3.20
N GLN A 22 -18.23 0.40 -4.04
CA GLN A 22 -19.21 -0.56 -3.57
C GLN A 22 -18.55 -1.79 -2.93
N GLU A 23 -17.51 -2.32 -3.55
CA GLU A 23 -16.78 -3.47 -3.00
C GLU A 23 -16.07 -3.12 -1.69
N ALA A 24 -15.41 -1.97 -1.62
CA ALA A 24 -14.80 -1.47 -0.39
C ALA A 24 -15.86 -1.18 0.69
N GLY A 25 -17.02 -0.70 0.30
CA GLY A 25 -18.17 -0.44 1.19
C GLY A 25 -18.66 -1.69 1.93
N ARG A 26 -18.52 -2.88 1.36
CA ARG A 26 -18.86 -4.15 2.02
C ARG A 26 -18.00 -4.39 3.25
N ILE A 27 -16.69 -4.11 3.16
CA ILE A 27 -15.74 -4.26 4.27
C ILE A 27 -15.91 -3.12 5.28
N ALA A 28 -16.05 -1.89 4.79
CA ALA A 28 -16.22 -0.69 5.61
C ALA A 28 -17.64 -0.55 6.19
N ARG A 29 -18.55 -1.47 5.90
CA ARG A 29 -19.95 -1.44 6.36
C ARG A 29 -20.68 -0.14 6.03
N GLY A 30 -20.45 0.38 4.83
CA GLY A 30 -21.03 1.62 4.33
C GLY A 30 -20.38 2.91 4.86
N LYS A 31 -19.46 2.83 5.81
CA LYS A 31 -18.70 4.00 6.28
C LYS A 31 -17.50 4.26 5.35
N ILE A 32 -17.80 4.80 4.19
CA ILE A 32 -16.81 5.02 3.13
C ILE A 32 -17.18 6.26 2.32
N SER A 33 -16.18 6.93 1.79
CA SER A 33 -16.30 8.07 0.89
C SER A 33 -15.45 7.86 -0.36
N LEU A 34 -15.68 8.67 -1.37
CA LEU A 34 -14.81 8.71 -2.54
C LEU A 34 -13.42 9.20 -2.14
N ILE A 35 -12.38 8.61 -2.71
CA ILE A 35 -11.00 9.03 -2.45
C ILE A 35 -10.77 10.49 -2.83
N THR A 36 -11.50 11.01 -3.82
CA THR A 36 -11.45 12.41 -4.26
C THR A 36 -12.04 13.40 -3.26
N GLU A 37 -12.79 12.91 -2.27
CA GLU A 37 -13.38 13.74 -1.18
C GLU A 37 -12.46 13.78 0.05
N LEU A 38 -11.34 13.03 0.03
CA LEU A 38 -10.42 12.98 1.16
C LEU A 38 -9.61 14.27 1.25
N ALA A 39 -9.80 14.99 2.35
CA ALA A 39 -9.03 16.18 2.71
C ALA A 39 -7.96 15.79 3.74
N ALA A 40 -6.69 15.81 3.35
CA ALA A 40 -5.57 15.37 4.20
C ALA A 40 -5.50 16.14 5.52
N GLU A 41 -5.96 17.39 5.55
CA GLU A 41 -5.96 18.25 6.73
C GLU A 41 -6.78 17.68 7.89
N GLN A 42 -7.79 16.88 7.58
CA GLN A 42 -8.71 16.28 8.58
C GLN A 42 -8.14 15.05 9.29
N PHE A 43 -6.96 14.57 8.88
CA PHE A 43 -6.37 13.33 9.39
C PHE A 43 -4.93 13.54 9.83
N ASP A 44 -4.50 12.79 10.83
CA ASP A 44 -3.13 12.83 11.36
C ASP A 44 -2.16 11.94 10.58
N GLY A 45 -2.64 11.17 9.62
CA GLY A 45 -1.83 10.32 8.75
C GLY A 45 -2.67 9.34 7.95
N LEU A 46 -2.06 8.72 6.95
CA LEU A 46 -2.67 7.77 6.04
C LEU A 46 -2.22 6.35 6.36
N LEU A 47 -3.12 5.37 6.21
CA LEU A 47 -2.80 3.96 6.26
C LEU A 47 -3.38 3.26 5.02
N ILE A 48 -2.54 2.54 4.30
CA ILE A 48 -2.92 1.85 3.07
C ILE A 48 -2.80 0.35 3.29
N PRO A 49 -3.93 -0.38 3.46
CA PRO A 49 -3.92 -1.82 3.50
C PRO A 49 -3.53 -2.40 2.14
N GLY A 50 -3.00 -3.60 2.16
CA GLY A 50 -2.62 -4.32 0.96
C GLY A 50 -3.78 -4.92 0.16
N GLY A 51 -3.46 -5.99 -0.52
CA GLY A 51 -4.36 -6.77 -1.36
C GLY A 51 -4.14 -6.58 -2.85
N PHE A 52 -4.63 -7.50 -3.65
CA PHE A 52 -4.46 -7.47 -5.11
C PHE A 52 -5.08 -6.22 -5.76
N GLY A 53 -6.09 -5.62 -5.14
CA GLY A 53 -6.70 -4.38 -5.63
C GLY A 53 -5.70 -3.23 -5.70
N VAL A 54 -4.74 -3.16 -4.79
CA VAL A 54 -3.66 -2.17 -4.81
C VAL A 54 -2.80 -2.32 -6.06
N ALA A 55 -2.34 -3.55 -6.33
CA ALA A 55 -1.43 -3.82 -7.44
C ALA A 55 -2.12 -3.89 -8.82
N LYS A 56 -3.45 -4.11 -8.86
CA LYS A 56 -4.22 -4.34 -10.10
C LYS A 56 -5.22 -3.23 -10.43
N ASN A 57 -5.66 -2.43 -9.45
CA ASN A 57 -6.70 -1.42 -9.63
C ASN A 57 -6.29 -0.02 -9.17
N LEU A 58 -5.53 0.11 -8.08
CA LEU A 58 -4.98 1.40 -7.65
C LEU A 58 -3.67 1.72 -8.38
N SER A 59 -3.04 0.71 -8.97
CA SER A 59 -1.89 0.82 -9.85
C SER A 59 -1.91 -0.29 -10.90
N SER A 60 -0.98 -0.23 -11.83
CA SER A 60 -0.68 -1.31 -12.77
C SER A 60 0.56 -2.13 -12.38
N PHE A 61 1.01 -2.04 -11.14
CA PHE A 61 2.23 -2.69 -10.64
C PHE A 61 2.25 -4.21 -10.88
N ALA A 62 1.11 -4.89 -10.68
CA ALA A 62 1.02 -6.34 -10.89
C ALA A 62 1.33 -6.78 -12.35
N PHE A 63 1.24 -5.88 -13.31
CA PHE A 63 1.42 -6.17 -14.74
C PHE A 63 2.70 -5.58 -15.31
N LYS A 64 3.13 -4.42 -14.78
CA LYS A 64 4.23 -3.62 -15.33
C LYS A 64 5.41 -3.46 -14.35
N GLY A 65 5.31 -3.96 -13.13
CA GLY A 65 6.35 -3.79 -12.10
C GLY A 65 6.70 -2.32 -11.89
N SER A 66 7.99 -2.01 -11.96
CA SER A 66 8.53 -0.65 -11.79
C SER A 66 8.10 0.36 -12.86
N GLU A 67 7.66 -0.11 -14.03
CA GLU A 67 7.10 0.73 -15.10
C GLU A 67 5.59 0.95 -14.93
N GLY A 68 5.04 0.52 -13.80
CA GLY A 68 3.64 0.68 -13.47
C GLY A 68 3.26 2.14 -13.22
N GLU A 69 1.98 2.42 -13.39
CA GLU A 69 1.37 3.71 -13.11
C GLU A 69 0.46 3.60 -11.90
N VAL A 70 0.39 4.63 -11.09
CA VAL A 70 -0.56 4.75 -9.97
C VAL A 70 -1.74 5.59 -10.43
N GLU A 71 -2.94 5.23 -10.00
CA GLU A 71 -4.16 6.00 -10.27
C GLU A 71 -4.02 7.45 -9.81
N GLN A 72 -4.42 8.41 -10.64
CA GLN A 72 -4.20 9.84 -10.38
C GLN A 72 -4.82 10.33 -9.06
N SER A 73 -6.00 9.81 -8.70
CA SER A 73 -6.65 10.12 -7.44
C SER A 73 -5.85 9.61 -6.22
N VAL A 74 -5.19 8.47 -6.37
CA VAL A 74 -4.29 7.91 -5.34
C VAL A 74 -3.02 8.73 -5.23
N ILE A 75 -2.39 9.11 -6.35
CA ILE A 75 -1.23 10.00 -6.37
C ILE A 75 -1.56 11.31 -5.64
N ALA A 76 -2.71 11.92 -5.97
CA ALA A 76 -3.11 13.18 -5.36
C ALA A 76 -3.22 13.08 -3.82
N VAL A 77 -3.78 11.99 -3.31
CA VAL A 77 -3.87 11.74 -1.86
C VAL A 77 -2.48 11.52 -1.26
N LEU A 78 -1.64 10.68 -1.85
CA LEU A 78 -0.29 10.43 -1.36
C LEU A 78 0.52 11.74 -1.28
N GLN A 79 0.46 12.55 -2.31
CA GLN A 79 1.13 13.84 -2.36
C GLN A 79 0.58 14.84 -1.34
N ALA A 80 -0.74 14.87 -1.11
CA ALA A 80 -1.36 15.73 -0.11
C ALA A 80 -0.85 15.41 1.30
N PHE A 81 -0.78 14.13 1.69
CA PHE A 81 -0.22 13.72 2.98
C PHE A 81 1.27 14.03 3.08
N LYS A 82 2.04 13.76 2.02
CA LYS A 82 3.47 14.07 1.96
C LYS A 82 3.74 15.57 2.11
N THR A 83 3.02 16.40 1.36
CA THR A 83 3.15 17.87 1.40
C THR A 83 2.74 18.44 2.76
N SER A 84 1.74 17.85 3.39
CA SER A 84 1.31 18.22 4.76
C SER A 84 2.22 17.67 5.86
N ASN A 85 3.33 17.05 5.49
CA ASN A 85 4.28 16.40 6.40
C ASN A 85 3.63 15.38 7.35
N LYS A 86 2.61 14.66 6.84
CA LYS A 86 1.87 13.64 7.61
C LYS A 86 2.37 12.24 7.28
N PRO A 87 2.46 11.34 8.28
CA PRO A 87 3.00 10.00 8.06
C PRO A 87 2.07 9.14 7.22
N ILE A 88 2.68 8.28 6.40
CA ILE A 88 1.99 7.30 5.57
C ILE A 88 2.47 5.89 5.96
N GLY A 89 1.52 5.04 6.34
CA GLY A 89 1.75 3.62 6.57
C GLY A 89 1.30 2.79 5.36
N ALA A 90 2.12 1.82 4.92
CA ALA A 90 1.77 0.92 3.84
C ALA A 90 2.06 -0.55 4.21
N ILE A 91 1.09 -1.43 3.91
CA ILE A 91 1.06 -2.82 4.37
C ILE A 91 1.08 -3.74 3.15
N CYS A 92 1.74 -4.90 3.28
CA CYS A 92 1.76 -5.97 2.30
C CYS A 92 2.36 -5.47 0.96
N ILE A 93 1.56 -5.42 -0.12
CA ILE A 93 1.99 -4.91 -1.44
C ILE A 93 1.88 -3.39 -1.58
N SER A 94 1.23 -2.69 -0.65
CA SER A 94 1.02 -1.24 -0.76
C SER A 94 2.30 -0.40 -0.77
N PRO A 95 3.46 -0.83 -0.22
CA PRO A 95 4.72 -0.12 -0.42
C PRO A 95 5.09 0.10 -1.89
N ALA A 96 4.56 -0.73 -2.82
CA ALA A 96 4.74 -0.52 -4.25
C ALA A 96 4.09 0.79 -4.75
N LEU A 97 2.97 1.25 -4.15
CA LEU A 97 2.40 2.57 -4.48
C LEU A 97 3.34 3.71 -4.07
N LEU A 98 3.99 3.57 -2.92
CA LEU A 98 4.96 4.55 -2.42
C LEU A 98 6.21 4.57 -3.31
N ALA A 99 6.69 3.40 -3.73
CA ALA A 99 7.82 3.26 -4.62
C ALA A 99 7.54 3.92 -5.99
N LEU A 100 6.41 3.60 -6.62
CA LEU A 100 6.00 4.19 -7.90
C LEU A 100 5.75 5.71 -7.81
N THR A 101 5.30 6.21 -6.65
CA THR A 101 4.96 7.64 -6.50
C THR A 101 6.14 8.49 -6.04
N PHE A 102 7.02 7.93 -5.21
CA PHE A 102 8.07 8.67 -4.51
C PHE A 102 9.48 8.09 -4.74
N GLY A 103 9.65 7.15 -5.67
CA GLY A 103 10.92 6.48 -5.92
C GLY A 103 12.10 7.44 -6.12
N ASP A 104 11.89 8.55 -6.83
CA ASP A 104 12.88 9.59 -7.07
C ASP A 104 13.41 10.24 -5.76
N LEU A 105 12.67 10.15 -4.66
CA LEU A 105 13.08 10.62 -3.34
C LEU A 105 13.91 9.57 -2.58
N GLN A 106 14.08 8.37 -3.15
CA GLN A 106 14.82 7.25 -2.56
C GLN A 106 14.31 6.84 -1.16
N PRO A 107 12.97 6.69 -0.95
CA PRO A 107 12.46 6.28 0.35
C PRO A 107 12.89 4.86 0.68
N THR A 108 13.13 4.59 1.98
CA THR A 108 13.40 3.25 2.47
C THR A 108 12.09 2.52 2.76
N LEU A 109 11.86 1.41 2.07
CA LEU A 109 10.61 0.64 2.10
C LEU A 109 10.87 -0.85 2.29
N THR A 110 9.89 -1.58 2.77
CA THR A 110 9.93 -3.04 2.78
C THR A 110 8.67 -3.68 2.22
N ILE A 111 8.84 -4.84 1.60
CA ILE A 111 7.82 -5.84 1.31
C ILE A 111 8.25 -7.23 1.80
N GLY A 112 9.17 -7.27 2.79
CA GLY A 112 9.70 -8.50 3.36
C GLY A 112 10.80 -9.14 2.51
N HIS A 113 10.69 -10.45 2.29
CA HIS A 113 11.72 -11.26 1.64
C HIS A 113 11.45 -11.59 0.15
N HIS A 114 10.38 -11.06 -0.44
CA HIS A 114 10.01 -11.41 -1.81
C HIS A 114 10.94 -10.73 -2.83
N ALA A 115 12.04 -11.41 -3.18
CA ALA A 115 13.13 -10.87 -3.99
C ALA A 115 12.68 -10.27 -5.34
N GLY A 116 11.74 -10.92 -6.04
CA GLY A 116 11.25 -10.41 -7.33
C GLY A 116 10.54 -9.06 -7.20
N THR A 117 9.68 -8.91 -6.20
CA THR A 117 8.98 -7.63 -5.96
C THR A 117 9.94 -6.58 -5.38
N ALA A 118 10.90 -6.98 -4.54
CA ALA A 118 11.94 -6.08 -4.03
C ALA A 118 12.74 -5.46 -5.18
N ALA A 119 13.17 -6.27 -6.15
CA ALA A 119 13.88 -5.79 -7.33
C ALA A 119 13.06 -4.80 -8.16
N GLU A 120 11.75 -4.99 -8.28
CA GLU A 120 10.88 -4.03 -8.96
C GLU A 120 10.74 -2.71 -8.17
N ILE A 121 10.69 -2.77 -6.85
CA ILE A 121 10.70 -1.57 -5.98
C ILE A 121 12.01 -0.80 -6.16
N GLU A 122 13.14 -1.47 -6.14
CA GLU A 122 14.45 -0.82 -6.30
C GLU A 122 14.64 -0.14 -7.65
N LYS A 123 14.09 -0.70 -8.72
CA LYS A 123 14.11 -0.08 -10.06
C LYS A 123 13.38 1.27 -10.12
N THR A 124 12.45 1.55 -9.21
CA THR A 124 11.80 2.87 -9.12
C THR A 124 12.70 3.95 -8.53
N GLY A 125 13.85 3.58 -7.96
CA GLY A 125 14.75 4.44 -7.20
C GLY A 125 14.59 4.32 -5.68
N ALA A 126 13.52 3.70 -5.19
CA ALA A 126 13.35 3.44 -3.76
C ALA A 126 14.40 2.44 -3.24
N VAL A 127 14.72 2.51 -1.95
CA VAL A 127 15.63 1.59 -1.27
C VAL A 127 14.81 0.49 -0.60
N HIS A 128 14.97 -0.76 -1.02
CA HIS A 128 14.34 -1.88 -0.34
C HIS A 128 15.18 -2.33 0.85
N GLN A 129 14.55 -2.43 2.02
CA GLN A 129 15.15 -3.02 3.22
C GLN A 129 14.44 -4.33 3.53
N VAL A 130 15.19 -5.44 3.55
CA VAL A 130 14.65 -6.72 4.04
C VAL A 130 14.18 -6.55 5.47
N CYS A 131 13.01 -7.05 5.75
CA CYS A 131 12.38 -6.96 7.06
C CYS A 131 11.73 -8.30 7.39
N GLU A 132 12.02 -8.79 8.59
CA GLU A 132 11.36 -9.97 9.11
C GLU A 132 9.86 -9.73 9.22
N THR A 133 9.10 -10.81 9.12
CA THR A 133 7.64 -10.73 9.08
C THR A 133 7.03 -10.20 10.39
N ASN A 134 7.80 -10.15 11.47
CA ASN A 134 7.39 -9.62 12.78
C ASN A 134 7.83 -8.17 13.03
N ASP A 135 8.21 -7.43 12.00
CA ASP A 135 8.72 -6.08 12.12
C ASP A 135 8.16 -5.12 11.05
N CYS A 136 8.60 -3.88 11.10
CA CYS A 136 8.31 -2.84 10.12
C CYS A 136 9.57 -2.00 9.89
N VAL A 137 9.63 -1.36 8.72
CA VAL A 137 10.66 -0.40 8.38
C VAL A 137 10.09 1.01 8.54
N VAL A 138 10.83 1.86 9.24
CA VAL A 138 10.47 3.26 9.48
C VAL A 138 11.45 4.16 8.77
N ASP A 139 10.98 4.88 7.77
CA ASP A 139 11.72 5.97 7.12
C ASP A 139 11.31 7.29 7.76
N THR A 140 12.12 7.77 8.69
CA THR A 140 11.84 9.01 9.42
C THR A 140 12.01 10.25 8.54
N THR A 141 12.88 10.18 7.55
CA THR A 141 13.12 11.29 6.60
C THR A 141 11.90 11.58 5.76
N HIS A 142 11.25 10.52 5.27
CA HIS A 142 10.08 10.64 4.42
C HIS A 142 8.76 10.43 5.18
N ARG A 143 8.82 10.11 6.48
CA ARG A 143 7.68 9.82 7.37
C ARG A 143 6.82 8.67 6.83
N LEU A 144 7.49 7.59 6.42
CA LEU A 144 6.87 6.38 5.90
C LEU A 144 7.10 5.21 6.85
N VAL A 145 6.08 4.37 7.00
CA VAL A 145 6.20 3.10 7.75
C VAL A 145 5.66 1.97 6.89
N THR A 146 6.45 0.93 6.69
CA THR A 146 6.06 -0.21 5.85
C THR A 146 6.25 -1.54 6.57
N THR A 147 5.37 -2.51 6.32
CA THR A 147 5.45 -3.87 6.87
C THR A 147 5.04 -4.90 5.83
N PRO A 148 5.73 -6.08 5.79
CA PRO A 148 5.44 -7.12 4.80
C PRO A 148 4.07 -7.77 4.97
N ALA A 149 3.61 -8.00 6.22
CA ALA A 149 2.34 -8.68 6.49
C ALA A 149 2.16 -9.95 5.63
N TYR A 150 1.11 -10.00 4.81
CA TYR A 150 0.78 -11.14 3.95
C TYR A 150 1.69 -11.35 2.72
N MET A 151 2.81 -10.63 2.60
CA MET A 151 3.86 -10.98 1.63
C MET A 151 4.63 -12.23 2.05
N ASP A 152 4.44 -12.70 3.28
CA ASP A 152 4.90 -14.00 3.78
C ASP A 152 3.70 -14.95 3.91
N ASP A 153 3.58 -15.89 2.97
CA ASP A 153 2.50 -16.87 2.93
C ASP A 153 2.55 -17.89 4.09
N HIS A 154 3.66 -17.96 4.83
CA HIS A 154 3.85 -18.87 5.96
C HIS A 154 3.56 -18.20 7.32
N ALA A 155 3.35 -16.90 7.33
CA ALA A 155 3.08 -16.17 8.56
C ALA A 155 1.71 -16.52 9.14
N ASN A 156 1.65 -16.72 10.47
CA ASN A 156 0.37 -16.93 11.14
C ASN A 156 -0.36 -15.59 11.38
N LEU A 157 -1.70 -15.67 11.47
CA LEU A 157 -2.55 -14.48 11.61
C LEU A 157 -2.28 -13.67 12.88
N LYS A 158 -1.85 -14.33 13.97
CA LYS A 158 -1.53 -13.65 15.23
C LYS A 158 -0.32 -12.74 15.06
N ASP A 159 0.71 -13.24 14.39
CA ASP A 159 1.93 -12.47 14.14
C ASP A 159 1.65 -11.31 13.20
N ILE A 160 0.93 -11.56 12.08
CA ILE A 160 0.49 -10.50 11.16
C ILE A 160 -0.27 -9.39 11.90
N PHE A 161 -1.18 -9.73 12.80
CA PHE A 161 -1.91 -8.75 13.60
C PHE A 161 -0.98 -7.90 14.48
N GLN A 162 0.02 -8.53 15.11
CA GLN A 162 1.00 -7.82 15.94
C GLN A 162 1.83 -6.83 15.12
N TRP A 163 2.22 -7.20 13.89
CA TRP A 163 3.03 -6.36 13.02
C TRP A 163 2.29 -5.17 12.47
N ILE A 164 1.05 -5.40 12.02
CA ILE A 164 0.18 -4.29 11.59
C ILE A 164 -0.09 -3.36 12.77
N SER A 165 -0.24 -3.91 13.99
CA SER A 165 -0.37 -3.12 15.22
C SER A 165 0.90 -2.32 15.53
N LYS A 166 2.10 -2.89 15.28
CA LYS A 166 3.37 -2.18 15.42
C LYS A 166 3.46 -1.03 14.43
N LEU A 167 3.22 -1.29 13.15
CA LEU A 167 3.19 -0.25 12.11
C LEU A 167 2.23 0.88 12.50
N GLY A 168 1.04 0.55 13.02
CA GLY A 168 0.08 1.54 13.48
C GLY A 168 0.63 2.43 14.59
N ARG A 169 1.35 1.85 15.57
CA ARG A 169 2.02 2.61 16.64
C ARG A 169 3.13 3.52 16.11
N GLU A 170 4.03 2.98 15.29
CA GLU A 170 5.14 3.75 14.70
C GLU A 170 4.61 4.92 13.86
N ARG A 171 3.53 4.70 13.10
CA ARG A 171 2.90 5.77 12.33
C ARG A 171 2.31 6.87 13.24
N VAL A 172 1.71 6.50 14.39
CA VAL A 172 1.21 7.47 15.38
C VAL A 172 2.38 8.23 16.03
N GLU A 173 3.49 7.57 16.35
CA GLU A 173 4.69 8.27 16.87
C GLU A 173 5.22 9.28 15.86
N LEU A 174 5.25 8.94 14.58
CA LEU A 174 5.64 9.88 13.54
C LEU A 174 4.68 11.07 13.39
N SER A 175 3.43 10.97 13.86
CA SER A 175 2.46 12.08 13.75
C SER A 175 2.60 13.14 14.84
N LYS A 176 3.35 12.84 15.89
CA LYS A 176 3.69 13.78 16.96
C LYS A 176 4.78 14.75 16.53
#